data_c2bee81599cf40779dd9bbf1f6572790
#
_entry.id   c2bee81599cf40779dd9bbf1f6572790
#
_cell.length_a   1.000
_cell.length_b   1.000
_cell.length_c   1.000
_cell.angle_alpha   90.00
_cell.angle_beta   90.00
_cell.angle_gamma   90.00
#
_symmetry.space_group_name_H-M   'P 1'
#
loop_
_entity.id
_entity.type
_entity.pdbx_description
1 polymer ?
#
loop_
_entity_poly.entity_id
_entity_poly.type
_entity_poly.pdbx_seq_one_letter_code
_entity_poly.pdbx_strand_id
1 'polypeptide(L)'
;MTDLTIGILGLACMFGLMILRTPVAFAMLLVGFFGIWVLDGVNRAGAVMMTETYSSISNYNLIVVPMFVLLGNIASEAGFSRSLYDAAYAWVGRFRGGLATASVMGCAAFSAVSGSSVATAVTIGRVALPEMRRLGYGDSLSTGSIAAGGTLGFLIPPSTGFVIYAILTEESIGRLFMAGILPGILMMALFIGAIWLVTLRNPALGPKGDPAPLADRIKLFGKATPLLAVIFLSIGGIYAGIFTPVEASGIGAGLVILIALATRAMNRAGYAKAIMDTVRTSAMLYMIVIGANVLNPFLALTDITVALSEGMAAMGLGRYGTLVLILLSYVVLGMFLDGLAMLVVTIPIYYPIILGLGFDPIWFGVIAVIVIEMGMITPPVGLNVFVVKGVAKDVPMKTIFAGVFPFLAAMIVCLVLIILFPQIALLIPNSMFG
;
A
#
# COMPACT_ATOMS: atom_id res chain seq x y z
N MET A 1 5.98 26.50 29.65
CA MET A 1 6.38 25.26 28.95
C MET A 1 7.10 25.71 27.69
N THR A 2 8.17 25.02 27.30
CA THR A 2 8.82 25.31 25.99
C THR A 2 7.94 24.78 24.87
N ASP A 3 8.03 25.38 23.67
CA ASP A 3 7.25 24.95 22.51
C ASP A 3 7.51 23.49 22.19
N LEU A 4 8.75 23.04 22.29
CA LEU A 4 9.14 21.63 22.17
C LEU A 4 8.39 20.72 23.17
N THR A 5 8.21 21.16 24.43
CA THR A 5 7.47 20.36 25.43
C THR A 5 6.00 20.22 25.01
N ILE A 6 5.41 21.29 24.47
CA ILE A 6 4.02 21.27 23.95
C ILE A 6 3.93 20.32 22.74
N GLY A 7 4.94 20.32 21.87
CA GLY A 7 5.03 19.39 20.73
C GLY A 7 5.06 17.93 21.16
N ILE A 8 5.93 17.58 22.11
CA ILE A 8 6.05 16.20 22.65
C ILE A 8 4.74 15.77 23.30
N LEU A 9 4.13 16.63 24.12
CA LEU A 9 2.82 16.34 24.76
C LEU A 9 1.70 16.19 23.72
N GLY A 10 1.71 17.03 22.67
CA GLY A 10 0.76 16.92 21.57
C GLY A 10 0.87 15.58 20.84
N LEU A 11 2.09 15.14 20.47
CA LEU A 11 2.29 13.82 19.88
C LEU A 11 1.89 12.69 20.83
N ALA A 12 2.25 12.78 22.11
CA ALA A 12 1.85 11.78 23.11
C ALA A 12 0.31 11.70 23.23
N CYS A 13 -0.37 12.86 23.24
CA CYS A 13 -1.83 12.95 23.22
C CYS A 13 -2.42 12.32 21.96
N MET A 14 -1.85 12.59 20.79
CA MET A 14 -2.28 12.00 19.51
C MET A 14 -2.23 10.46 19.55
N PHE A 15 -1.09 9.89 19.96
CA PHE A 15 -0.96 8.45 20.12
C PHE A 15 -1.90 7.90 21.20
N GLY A 16 -2.09 8.63 22.31
CA GLY A 16 -3.06 8.30 23.35
C GLY A 16 -4.49 8.20 22.82
N LEU A 17 -4.92 9.18 22.02
CA LEU A 17 -6.22 9.18 21.35
C LEU A 17 -6.37 7.99 20.41
N MET A 18 -5.31 7.63 19.68
CA MET A 18 -5.31 6.48 18.78
C MET A 18 -5.44 5.15 19.55
N ILE A 19 -4.79 5.02 20.71
CA ILE A 19 -4.93 3.85 21.61
C ILE A 19 -6.38 3.77 22.12
N LEU A 20 -7.03 4.90 22.36
CA LEU A 20 -8.45 4.99 22.73
C LEU A 20 -9.42 4.75 21.55
N ARG A 21 -8.88 4.30 20.39
CA ARG A 21 -9.62 4.00 19.15
C ARG A 21 -10.22 5.21 18.43
N THR A 22 -9.74 6.41 18.70
CA THR A 22 -10.08 7.57 17.87
C THR A 22 -9.49 7.40 16.48
N PRO A 23 -10.26 7.60 15.39
CA PRO A 23 -9.70 7.54 14.05
C PRO A 23 -8.54 8.54 13.88
N VAL A 24 -7.46 8.10 13.20
CA VAL A 24 -6.21 8.85 13.06
C VAL A 24 -6.43 10.27 12.55
N ALA A 25 -7.30 10.44 11.55
CA ALA A 25 -7.66 11.75 11.00
C ALA A 25 -8.15 12.73 12.06
N PHE A 26 -9.04 12.28 12.95
CA PHE A 26 -9.57 13.12 14.04
C PHE A 26 -8.53 13.36 15.14
N ALA A 27 -7.70 12.38 15.46
CA ALA A 27 -6.62 12.56 16.44
C ALA A 27 -5.63 13.64 15.97
N MET A 28 -5.21 13.61 14.70
CA MET A 28 -4.36 14.64 14.11
C MET A 28 -5.01 16.01 14.07
N LEU A 29 -6.26 16.07 13.62
CA LEU A 29 -7.01 17.33 13.51
C LEU A 29 -7.20 17.99 14.89
N LEU A 30 -7.57 17.20 15.91
CA LEU A 30 -7.74 17.70 17.28
C LEU A 30 -6.40 18.20 17.84
N VAL A 31 -5.35 17.40 17.74
CA VAL A 31 -4.04 17.79 18.30
C VAL A 31 -3.45 18.98 17.56
N GLY A 32 -3.55 19.02 16.22
CA GLY A 32 -3.12 20.18 15.44
C GLY A 32 -3.88 21.45 15.82
N PHE A 33 -5.22 21.40 15.87
CA PHE A 33 -6.04 22.54 16.22
C PHE A 33 -5.77 23.04 17.66
N PHE A 34 -5.88 22.14 18.65
CA PHE A 34 -5.68 22.55 20.06
C PHE A 34 -4.22 22.90 20.37
N GLY A 35 -3.27 22.26 19.70
CA GLY A 35 -1.85 22.58 19.83
C GLY A 35 -1.54 24.00 19.33
N ILE A 36 -2.03 24.38 18.15
CA ILE A 36 -1.89 25.75 17.63
C ILE A 36 -2.64 26.74 18.52
N TRP A 37 -3.83 26.38 19.03
CA TRP A 37 -4.57 27.21 19.94
C TRP A 37 -3.76 27.55 21.21
N VAL A 38 -3.09 26.59 21.78
CA VAL A 38 -2.25 26.78 22.98
C VAL A 38 -1.02 27.63 22.69
N LEU A 39 -0.41 27.52 21.49
CA LEU A 39 0.79 28.26 21.11
C LEU A 39 0.48 29.70 20.67
N ASP A 40 -0.49 29.89 19.77
CA ASP A 40 -0.70 31.15 19.03
C ASP A 40 -2.13 31.66 19.10
N GLY A 41 -2.99 31.04 19.91
CA GLY A 41 -4.37 31.48 20.14
C GLY A 41 -5.38 30.92 19.14
N VAL A 42 -6.68 31.03 19.53
CA VAL A 42 -7.81 30.43 18.80
C VAL A 42 -8.02 30.98 17.40
N ASN A 43 -7.70 32.23 17.17
CA ASN A 43 -7.87 32.86 15.85
C ASN A 43 -6.93 32.23 14.81
N ARG A 44 -5.68 31.99 15.18
CA ARG A 44 -4.71 31.33 14.30
C ARG A 44 -5.06 29.87 14.08
N ALA A 45 -5.45 29.15 15.13
CA ALA A 45 -5.90 27.76 15.01
C ALA A 45 -7.11 27.65 14.07
N GLY A 46 -8.10 28.55 14.20
CA GLY A 46 -9.25 28.61 13.30
C GLY A 46 -8.89 28.94 11.86
N ALA A 47 -8.00 29.90 11.64
CA ALA A 47 -7.52 30.28 10.31
C ALA A 47 -6.81 29.11 9.63
N VAL A 48 -5.86 28.44 10.32
CA VAL A 48 -5.16 27.24 9.80
C VAL A 48 -6.15 26.14 9.46
N MET A 49 -7.09 25.82 10.36
CA MET A 49 -8.08 24.79 10.12
C MET A 49 -8.92 25.06 8.87
N MET A 50 -9.36 26.31 8.67
CA MET A 50 -10.14 26.68 7.49
C MET A 50 -9.31 26.64 6.22
N THR A 51 -8.11 27.20 6.24
CA THR A 51 -7.22 27.29 5.07
C THR A 51 -6.76 25.91 4.63
N GLU A 52 -6.28 25.07 5.56
CA GLU A 52 -5.77 23.73 5.23
C GLU A 52 -6.90 22.78 4.80
N THR A 53 -8.09 22.91 5.39
CA THR A 53 -9.27 22.15 4.94
C THR A 53 -9.66 22.53 3.51
N TYR A 54 -9.73 23.84 3.22
CA TYR A 54 -10.07 24.33 1.88
C TYR A 54 -9.01 23.93 0.86
N SER A 55 -7.73 24.14 1.17
CA SER A 55 -6.59 23.76 0.31
C SER A 55 -6.60 22.25 -0.01
N SER A 56 -6.86 21.42 1.00
CA SER A 56 -6.95 19.97 0.82
C SER A 56 -8.09 19.57 -0.12
N ILE A 57 -9.30 20.12 0.08
CA ILE A 57 -10.48 19.76 -0.72
C ILE A 57 -10.35 20.27 -2.16
N SER A 58 -9.75 21.45 -2.35
CA SER A 58 -9.57 22.06 -3.68
C SER A 58 -8.35 21.54 -4.45
N ASN A 59 -7.54 20.65 -3.87
CA ASN A 59 -6.36 20.11 -4.53
C ASN A 59 -6.75 19.15 -5.65
N TYR A 60 -6.46 19.56 -6.89
CA TYR A 60 -6.75 18.78 -8.11
C TYR A 60 -6.13 17.38 -8.09
N ASN A 61 -4.91 17.23 -7.54
CA ASN A 61 -4.22 15.95 -7.50
C ASN A 61 -4.93 14.91 -6.61
N LEU A 62 -5.73 15.35 -5.64
CA LEU A 62 -6.50 14.44 -4.78
C LEU A 62 -7.62 13.69 -5.52
N ILE A 63 -8.07 14.17 -6.70
CA ILE A 63 -9.07 13.50 -7.54
C ILE A 63 -8.58 12.11 -7.97
N VAL A 64 -7.27 11.91 -8.07
CA VAL A 64 -6.65 10.61 -8.35
C VAL A 64 -7.14 9.52 -7.39
N VAL A 65 -7.33 9.85 -6.11
CA VAL A 65 -7.71 8.89 -5.07
C VAL A 65 -9.09 8.28 -5.32
N PRO A 66 -10.18 9.05 -5.38
CA PRO A 66 -11.51 8.48 -5.62
C PRO A 66 -11.62 7.75 -6.95
N MET A 67 -10.90 8.19 -7.99
CA MET A 67 -10.98 7.56 -9.31
C MET A 67 -10.30 6.18 -9.32
N PHE A 68 -9.09 6.03 -8.76
CA PHE A 68 -8.46 4.70 -8.65
C PHE A 68 -9.18 3.79 -7.66
N VAL A 69 -9.70 4.32 -6.55
CA VAL A 69 -10.53 3.53 -5.62
C VAL A 69 -11.81 3.03 -6.31
N LEU A 70 -12.44 3.87 -7.15
CA LEU A 70 -13.60 3.47 -7.95
C LEU A 70 -13.25 2.36 -8.93
N LEU A 71 -12.13 2.52 -9.65
CA LEU A 71 -11.61 1.50 -10.58
C LEU A 71 -11.44 0.16 -9.86
N GLY A 72 -10.78 0.15 -8.68
CA GLY A 72 -10.55 -1.04 -7.88
C GLY A 72 -11.84 -1.69 -7.37
N ASN A 73 -12.78 -0.90 -6.85
CA ASN A 73 -14.05 -1.41 -6.33
C ASN A 73 -14.94 -1.98 -7.45
N ILE A 74 -15.03 -1.33 -8.61
CA ILE A 74 -15.75 -1.85 -9.77
C ILE A 74 -15.11 -3.16 -10.24
N ALA A 75 -13.78 -3.21 -10.39
CA ALA A 75 -13.08 -4.43 -10.81
C ALA A 75 -13.26 -5.60 -9.83
N SER A 76 -13.29 -5.31 -8.54
CA SER A 76 -13.54 -6.30 -7.48
C SER A 76 -14.96 -6.85 -7.53
N GLU A 77 -15.97 -5.97 -7.55
CA GLU A 77 -17.39 -6.38 -7.58
C GLU A 77 -17.77 -7.05 -8.90
N ALA A 78 -17.14 -6.67 -10.02
CA ALA A 78 -17.29 -7.33 -11.31
C ALA A 78 -16.65 -8.73 -11.40
N GLY A 79 -15.91 -9.14 -10.36
CA GLY A 79 -15.24 -10.45 -10.31
C GLY A 79 -14.02 -10.58 -11.22
N PHE A 80 -13.44 -9.47 -11.69
CA PHE A 80 -12.27 -9.50 -12.55
C PHE A 80 -11.02 -10.02 -11.82
N SER A 81 -10.96 -9.89 -10.50
CA SER A 81 -9.91 -10.50 -9.66
C SER A 81 -9.83 -12.02 -9.82
N ARG A 82 -10.98 -12.70 -9.96
CA ARG A 82 -11.02 -14.13 -10.23
C ARG A 82 -10.42 -14.47 -11.59
N SER A 83 -10.71 -13.66 -12.63
CA SER A 83 -10.14 -13.88 -13.97
C SER A 83 -8.62 -13.72 -13.97
N LEU A 84 -8.05 -12.78 -13.19
CA LEU A 84 -6.61 -12.62 -13.03
C LEU A 84 -5.99 -13.83 -12.32
N TYR A 85 -6.60 -14.31 -11.24
CA TYR A 85 -6.15 -15.50 -10.53
C TYR A 85 -6.20 -16.76 -11.40
N ASP A 86 -7.33 -16.99 -12.07
CA ASP A 86 -7.51 -18.17 -12.94
C ASP A 86 -6.52 -18.15 -14.11
N ALA A 87 -6.24 -16.99 -14.69
CA ALA A 87 -5.22 -16.82 -15.71
C ALA A 87 -3.83 -17.19 -15.17
N ALA A 88 -3.44 -16.66 -14.01
CA ALA A 88 -2.16 -16.99 -13.38
C ALA A 88 -2.08 -18.48 -13.05
N TYR A 89 -3.13 -19.05 -12.45
CA TYR A 89 -3.18 -20.47 -12.09
C TYR A 89 -3.01 -21.39 -13.29
N ALA A 90 -3.63 -21.09 -14.41
CA ALA A 90 -3.53 -21.89 -15.63
C ALA A 90 -2.08 -22.06 -16.13
N TRP A 91 -1.20 -21.09 -15.86
CA TRP A 91 0.20 -21.13 -16.27
C TRP A 91 1.12 -21.78 -15.23
N VAL A 92 0.92 -21.49 -13.94
CA VAL A 92 1.84 -21.92 -12.89
C VAL A 92 1.32 -23.06 -12.02
N GLY A 93 0.04 -23.43 -12.11
CA GLY A 93 -0.60 -24.43 -11.25
C GLY A 93 0.04 -25.81 -11.28
N ARG A 94 0.65 -26.21 -12.40
CA ARG A 94 1.35 -27.49 -12.58
C ARG A 94 2.61 -27.67 -11.72
N PHE A 95 3.15 -26.58 -11.18
CA PHE A 95 4.36 -26.61 -10.36
C PHE A 95 4.02 -26.84 -8.88
N ARG A 96 4.99 -27.33 -8.09
CA ARG A 96 4.86 -27.37 -6.63
C ARG A 96 4.73 -25.94 -6.10
N GLY A 97 3.76 -25.73 -5.21
CA GLY A 97 3.43 -24.36 -4.74
C GLY A 97 2.75 -23.50 -5.81
N GLY A 98 2.28 -24.09 -6.92
CA GLY A 98 1.72 -23.35 -8.05
C GLY A 98 0.51 -22.50 -7.70
N LEU A 99 -0.37 -22.92 -6.77
CA LEU A 99 -1.52 -22.11 -6.35
C LEU A 99 -1.09 -20.92 -5.46
N ALA A 100 -0.09 -21.12 -4.59
CA ALA A 100 0.48 -20.04 -3.81
C ALA A 100 1.17 -19.01 -4.73
N THR A 101 1.88 -19.50 -5.75
CA THR A 101 2.47 -18.65 -6.80
C THR A 101 1.40 -17.90 -7.58
N ALA A 102 0.33 -18.60 -8.01
CA ALA A 102 -0.80 -17.97 -8.69
C ALA A 102 -1.49 -16.90 -7.81
N SER A 103 -1.57 -17.14 -6.49
CA SER A 103 -2.11 -16.15 -5.56
C SER A 103 -1.25 -14.90 -5.48
N VAL A 104 0.08 -15.04 -5.40
CA VAL A 104 1.00 -13.90 -5.42
C VAL A 104 0.93 -13.14 -6.75
N MET A 105 0.92 -13.84 -7.89
CA MET A 105 0.75 -13.23 -9.21
C MET A 105 -0.62 -12.55 -9.36
N GLY A 106 -1.68 -13.20 -8.88
CA GLY A 106 -3.03 -12.64 -8.84
C GLY A 106 -3.11 -11.40 -7.95
N CYS A 107 -2.45 -11.42 -6.78
CA CYS A 107 -2.30 -10.24 -5.93
C CYS A 107 -1.55 -9.12 -6.67
N ALA A 108 -0.42 -9.39 -7.31
CA ALA A 108 0.35 -8.41 -8.06
C ALA A 108 -0.47 -7.77 -9.18
N ALA A 109 -1.17 -8.57 -9.97
CA ALA A 109 -2.03 -8.08 -11.04
C ALA A 109 -3.25 -7.30 -10.52
N PHE A 110 -3.88 -7.77 -9.44
CA PHE A 110 -5.02 -7.07 -8.82
C PHE A 110 -4.59 -5.79 -8.08
N SER A 111 -3.37 -5.77 -7.56
CA SER A 111 -2.76 -4.58 -6.93
C SER A 111 -2.74 -3.40 -7.89
N ALA A 112 -2.40 -3.64 -9.16
CA ALA A 112 -2.40 -2.63 -10.22
C ALA A 112 -3.81 -2.04 -10.54
N VAL A 113 -4.83 -2.47 -9.80
CA VAL A 113 -6.20 -1.96 -9.93
C VAL A 113 -6.73 -1.46 -8.60
N SER A 114 -6.45 -2.17 -7.50
CA SER A 114 -7.01 -1.89 -6.18
C SER A 114 -6.24 -0.82 -5.41
N GLY A 115 -4.93 -0.73 -5.60
CA GLY A 115 -4.05 0.17 -4.87
C GLY A 115 -4.04 0.01 -3.34
N SER A 116 -4.56 -1.11 -2.82
CA SER A 116 -4.74 -1.37 -1.39
C SER A 116 -4.34 -2.79 -1.01
N SER A 117 -3.47 -2.93 -0.01
CA SER A 117 -3.01 -4.21 0.52
C SER A 117 -4.16 -5.04 1.11
N VAL A 118 -4.98 -4.39 1.92
CA VAL A 118 -6.14 -5.05 2.58
C VAL A 118 -7.15 -5.55 1.54
N ALA A 119 -7.54 -4.70 0.59
CA ALA A 119 -8.48 -5.07 -0.47
C ALA A 119 -7.95 -6.23 -1.32
N THR A 120 -6.66 -6.20 -1.65
CA THR A 120 -5.98 -7.26 -2.42
C THR A 120 -5.97 -8.57 -1.66
N ALA A 121 -5.57 -8.58 -0.38
CA ALA A 121 -5.52 -9.78 0.45
C ALA A 121 -6.91 -10.42 0.63
N VAL A 122 -7.95 -9.61 0.90
CA VAL A 122 -9.34 -10.10 1.05
C VAL A 122 -9.85 -10.68 -0.26
N THR A 123 -9.69 -9.96 -1.37
CA THR A 123 -10.29 -10.32 -2.64
C THR A 123 -9.67 -11.57 -3.22
N ILE A 124 -8.34 -11.63 -3.29
CA ILE A 124 -7.63 -12.83 -3.76
C ILE A 124 -7.75 -13.97 -2.76
N GLY A 125 -7.73 -13.68 -1.45
CA GLY A 125 -7.91 -14.69 -0.41
C GLY A 125 -9.24 -15.44 -0.52
N ARG A 126 -10.34 -14.76 -0.81
CA ARG A 126 -11.65 -15.38 -1.03
C ARG A 126 -11.68 -16.32 -2.23
N VAL A 127 -10.89 -16.05 -3.25
CA VAL A 127 -10.81 -16.89 -4.46
C VAL A 127 -9.82 -18.04 -4.26
N ALA A 128 -8.63 -17.75 -3.73
CA ALA A 128 -7.51 -18.68 -3.68
C ALA A 128 -7.61 -19.71 -2.54
N LEU A 129 -8.03 -19.29 -1.32
CA LEU A 129 -8.04 -20.18 -0.14
C LEU A 129 -8.91 -21.43 -0.31
N PRO A 130 -10.15 -21.35 -0.82
CA PRO A 130 -10.98 -22.54 -1.02
C PRO A 130 -10.32 -23.53 -1.99
N GLU A 131 -9.67 -23.03 -3.06
CA GLU A 131 -9.02 -23.83 -4.05
C GLU A 131 -7.73 -24.49 -3.53
N MET A 132 -6.93 -23.75 -2.76
CA MET A 132 -5.75 -24.30 -2.09
C MET A 132 -6.12 -25.41 -1.12
N ARG A 133 -7.19 -25.25 -0.35
CA ARG A 133 -7.68 -26.29 0.57
C ARG A 133 -8.19 -27.52 -0.17
N ARG A 134 -8.92 -27.32 -1.27
CA ARG A 134 -9.41 -28.42 -2.12
C ARG A 134 -8.26 -29.30 -2.62
N LEU A 135 -7.11 -28.70 -2.90
CA LEU A 135 -5.90 -29.41 -3.37
C LEU A 135 -4.94 -29.79 -2.24
N GLY A 136 -5.34 -29.67 -0.96
CA GLY A 136 -4.57 -30.14 0.18
C GLY A 136 -3.34 -29.31 0.52
N TYR A 137 -3.33 -28.00 0.20
CA TYR A 137 -2.27 -27.08 0.60
C TYR A 137 -2.24 -26.91 2.12
N GLY A 138 -1.04 -26.79 2.68
CA GLY A 138 -0.88 -26.46 4.09
C GLY A 138 -1.36 -25.03 4.39
N ASP A 139 -2.11 -24.89 5.49
CA ASP A 139 -2.70 -23.60 5.89
C ASP A 139 -1.67 -22.48 6.07
N SER A 140 -0.46 -22.80 6.54
CA SER A 140 0.61 -21.81 6.70
C SER A 140 1.03 -21.22 5.37
N LEU A 141 1.29 -22.03 4.35
CA LEU A 141 1.68 -21.54 3.03
C LEU A 141 0.52 -20.80 2.34
N SER A 142 -0.70 -21.34 2.45
CA SER A 142 -1.89 -20.75 1.84
C SER A 142 -2.19 -19.35 2.39
N THR A 143 -2.24 -19.24 3.70
CA THR A 143 -2.56 -17.94 4.34
C THR A 143 -1.39 -16.97 4.31
N GLY A 144 -0.14 -17.47 4.46
CA GLY A 144 1.07 -16.66 4.38
C GLY A 144 1.28 -16.04 3.01
N SER A 145 1.09 -16.82 1.92
CA SER A 145 1.22 -16.30 0.56
C SER A 145 0.18 -15.22 0.22
N ILE A 146 -1.03 -15.31 0.76
CA ILE A 146 -2.08 -14.30 0.57
C ILE A 146 -1.80 -13.05 1.41
N ALA A 147 -1.39 -13.19 2.67
CA ALA A 147 -1.05 -12.07 3.53
C ALA A 147 0.13 -11.27 2.95
N ALA A 148 1.18 -11.97 2.50
CA ALA A 148 2.32 -11.36 1.85
C ALA A 148 1.96 -10.82 0.45
N GLY A 149 1.24 -11.58 -0.38
CA GLY A 149 0.77 -11.13 -1.68
C GLY A 149 -0.05 -9.85 -1.61
N GLY A 150 -0.87 -9.70 -0.55
CA GLY A 150 -1.62 -8.47 -0.27
C GLY A 150 -0.72 -7.23 -0.19
N THR A 151 0.49 -7.33 0.38
CA THR A 151 1.43 -6.21 0.53
C THR A 151 1.82 -5.56 -0.81
N LEU A 152 1.76 -6.32 -1.91
CA LEU A 152 1.98 -5.79 -3.25
C LEU A 152 0.96 -4.70 -3.63
N GLY A 153 -0.22 -4.69 -2.96
CA GLY A 153 -1.29 -3.71 -3.20
C GLY A 153 -0.95 -2.27 -2.87
N PHE A 154 0.04 -2.07 -2.03
CA PHE A 154 0.50 -0.74 -1.65
C PHE A 154 1.79 -0.33 -2.38
N LEU A 155 2.45 -1.29 -3.05
CA LEU A 155 3.71 -1.10 -3.76
C LEU A 155 3.54 -1.00 -5.28
N ILE A 156 2.70 -1.88 -5.87
CA ILE A 156 2.49 -1.89 -7.33
C ILE A 156 1.50 -0.77 -7.72
N PRO A 157 1.87 0.14 -8.65
CA PRO A 157 1.00 1.24 -9.03
C PRO A 157 -0.22 0.77 -9.87
N PRO A 158 -1.35 1.54 -9.78
CA PRO A 158 -1.56 2.72 -8.96
C PRO A 158 -1.74 2.38 -7.48
N SER A 159 -0.98 3.04 -6.61
CA SER A 159 -0.94 2.78 -5.18
C SER A 159 -1.45 3.98 -4.38
N THR A 160 -2.37 3.75 -3.46
CA THR A 160 -2.86 4.81 -2.55
C THR A 160 -1.74 5.31 -1.63
N GLY A 161 -0.78 4.46 -1.27
CA GLY A 161 0.39 4.84 -0.48
C GLY A 161 1.27 5.85 -1.19
N PHE A 162 1.58 5.61 -2.46
CA PHE A 162 2.36 6.57 -3.25
C PHE A 162 1.62 7.88 -3.50
N VAL A 163 0.30 7.84 -3.68
CA VAL A 163 -0.49 9.07 -3.84
C VAL A 163 -0.43 9.91 -2.56
N ILE A 164 -0.64 9.31 -1.39
CA ILE A 164 -0.58 10.03 -0.12
C ILE A 164 0.84 10.54 0.17
N TYR A 165 1.86 9.70 -0.08
CA TYR A 165 3.25 10.13 0.03
C TYR A 165 3.53 11.36 -0.86
N ALA A 166 3.14 11.31 -2.14
CA ALA A 166 3.32 12.40 -3.09
C ALA A 166 2.67 13.70 -2.62
N ILE A 167 1.45 13.62 -2.09
CA ILE A 167 0.70 14.78 -1.60
C ILE A 167 1.39 15.41 -0.37
N LEU A 168 1.87 14.58 0.57
CA LEU A 168 2.52 15.05 1.79
C LEU A 168 3.92 15.63 1.55
N THR A 169 4.59 15.21 0.48
CA THR A 169 5.97 15.61 0.15
C THR A 169 6.05 16.55 -1.03
N GLU A 170 4.91 16.86 -1.67
CA GLU A 170 4.80 17.64 -2.92
C GLU A 170 5.58 17.02 -4.09
N GLU A 171 5.81 15.69 -4.05
CA GLU A 171 6.49 14.95 -5.09
C GLU A 171 5.54 14.51 -6.21
N SER A 172 6.09 14.18 -7.37
CA SER A 172 5.30 13.73 -8.52
C SER A 172 4.68 12.35 -8.30
N ILE A 173 3.35 12.25 -8.33
CA ILE A 173 2.60 10.98 -8.29
C ILE A 173 3.05 10.07 -9.44
N GLY A 174 3.24 10.62 -10.64
CA GLY A 174 3.68 9.85 -11.82
C GLY A 174 5.06 9.23 -11.62
N ARG A 175 6.03 10.00 -11.08
CA ARG A 175 7.37 9.48 -10.77
C ARG A 175 7.33 8.37 -9.72
N LEU A 176 6.55 8.52 -8.66
CA LEU A 176 6.38 7.50 -7.62
C LEU A 176 5.72 6.23 -8.16
N PHE A 177 4.72 6.35 -9.03
CA PHE A 177 4.13 5.20 -9.70
C PHE A 177 5.17 4.44 -10.53
N MET A 178 5.94 5.16 -11.33
CA MET A 178 7.01 4.53 -12.13
C MET A 178 8.09 3.89 -11.24
N ALA A 179 8.41 4.53 -10.10
CA ALA A 179 9.38 4.00 -9.14
C ALA A 179 8.93 2.70 -8.46
N GLY A 180 7.62 2.47 -8.33
CA GLY A 180 7.08 1.26 -7.71
C GLY A 180 7.07 0.02 -8.61
N ILE A 181 7.20 0.18 -9.95
CA ILE A 181 7.05 -0.95 -10.89
C ILE A 181 8.15 -2.00 -10.71
N LEU A 182 9.42 -1.62 -10.84
CA LEU A 182 10.52 -2.59 -10.73
C LEU A 182 10.64 -3.19 -9.32
N PRO A 183 10.56 -2.41 -8.23
CA PRO A 183 10.47 -2.96 -6.88
C PRO A 183 9.30 -3.93 -6.68
N GLY A 184 8.13 -3.63 -7.23
CA GLY A 184 6.96 -4.50 -7.17
C GLY A 184 7.17 -5.84 -7.90
N ILE A 185 7.77 -5.80 -9.09
CA ILE A 185 8.14 -7.01 -9.85
C ILE A 185 9.22 -7.80 -9.11
N LEU A 186 10.24 -7.13 -8.55
CA LEU A 186 11.28 -7.77 -7.75
C LEU A 186 10.69 -8.44 -6.51
N MET A 187 9.82 -7.75 -5.79
CA MET A 187 9.14 -8.30 -4.61
C MET A 187 8.30 -9.53 -4.97
N MET A 188 7.52 -9.47 -6.04
CA MET A 188 6.75 -10.61 -6.55
C MET A 188 7.67 -11.80 -6.88
N ALA A 189 8.79 -11.57 -7.57
CA ALA A 189 9.75 -12.61 -7.91
C ALA A 189 10.39 -13.24 -6.66
N LEU A 190 10.73 -12.43 -5.66
CA LEU A 190 11.27 -12.92 -4.39
C LEU A 190 10.22 -13.72 -3.60
N PHE A 191 8.94 -13.31 -3.62
CA PHE A 191 7.86 -14.11 -3.02
C PHE A 191 7.67 -15.46 -3.71
N ILE A 192 7.74 -15.50 -5.04
CA ILE A 192 7.72 -16.75 -5.81
C ILE A 192 8.92 -17.63 -5.44
N GLY A 193 10.12 -17.03 -5.32
CA GLY A 193 11.31 -17.71 -4.84
C GLY A 193 11.15 -18.27 -3.41
N ALA A 194 10.53 -17.53 -2.52
CA ALA A 194 10.23 -17.99 -1.16
C ALA A 194 9.27 -19.20 -1.16
N ILE A 195 8.21 -19.16 -1.97
CA ILE A 195 7.29 -20.31 -2.16
C ILE A 195 8.04 -21.54 -2.66
N TRP A 196 8.89 -21.35 -3.67
CA TRP A 196 9.69 -22.44 -4.23
C TRP A 196 10.63 -23.05 -3.18
N LEU A 197 11.34 -22.23 -2.39
CA LEU A 197 12.21 -22.70 -1.30
C LEU A 197 11.45 -23.47 -0.22
N VAL A 198 10.28 -22.95 0.20
CA VAL A 198 9.43 -23.62 1.20
C VAL A 198 8.95 -24.96 0.69
N THR A 199 8.48 -25.03 -0.57
CA THR A 199 7.96 -26.28 -1.17
C THR A 199 9.05 -27.27 -1.56
N LEU A 200 10.29 -26.82 -1.76
CA LEU A 200 11.45 -27.73 -1.89
C LEU A 200 11.76 -28.44 -0.57
N ARG A 201 11.71 -27.69 0.55
CA ARG A 201 11.99 -28.25 1.89
C ARG A 201 10.85 -29.12 2.40
N ASN A 202 9.61 -28.71 2.14
CA ASN A 202 8.42 -29.46 2.55
C ASN A 202 7.38 -29.51 1.41
N PRO A 203 7.48 -30.50 0.52
CA PRO A 203 6.59 -30.65 -0.63
C PRO A 203 5.11 -30.82 -0.26
N ALA A 204 4.80 -31.29 0.94
CA ALA A 204 3.43 -31.48 1.41
C ALA A 204 2.68 -30.15 1.63
N LEU A 205 3.40 -29.03 1.85
CA LEU A 205 2.77 -27.73 2.04
C LEU A 205 2.18 -27.16 0.74
N GLY A 206 2.71 -27.56 -0.43
CA GLY A 206 2.28 -27.05 -1.74
C GLY A 206 2.29 -28.13 -2.81
N PRO A 207 1.30 -29.05 -2.80
CA PRO A 207 1.20 -30.10 -3.82
C PRO A 207 1.04 -29.47 -5.22
N LYS A 208 1.34 -30.26 -6.25
CA LYS A 208 1.13 -29.86 -7.64
C LYS A 208 -0.38 -29.83 -7.95
N GLY A 209 -0.81 -28.84 -8.69
CA GLY A 209 -2.13 -28.81 -9.28
C GLY A 209 -2.17 -29.50 -10.66
N ASP A 210 -3.36 -29.56 -11.22
CA ASP A 210 -3.58 -30.17 -12.52
C ASP A 210 -3.03 -29.28 -13.65
N PRO A 211 -2.37 -29.85 -14.66
CA PRO A 211 -1.89 -29.12 -15.82
C PRO A 211 -3.06 -28.70 -16.71
N ALA A 212 -3.25 -27.40 -16.92
CA ALA A 212 -4.25 -26.92 -17.87
C ALA A 212 -3.77 -27.11 -19.33
N PRO A 213 -4.62 -27.56 -20.26
CA PRO A 213 -4.35 -27.57 -21.70
C PRO A 213 -4.01 -26.16 -22.21
N LEU A 214 -3.19 -26.06 -23.27
CA LEU A 214 -2.79 -24.75 -23.82
C LEU A 214 -3.99 -23.90 -24.25
N ALA A 215 -5.02 -24.55 -24.83
CA ALA A 215 -6.26 -23.87 -25.24
C ALA A 215 -6.96 -23.18 -24.04
N ASP A 216 -7.02 -23.87 -22.90
CA ASP A 216 -7.63 -23.30 -21.68
C ASP A 216 -6.77 -22.16 -21.10
N ARG A 217 -5.44 -22.28 -21.19
CA ARG A 217 -4.54 -21.17 -20.74
C ARG A 217 -4.78 -19.92 -21.56
N ILE A 218 -4.85 -20.04 -22.89
CA ILE A 218 -5.11 -18.91 -23.79
C ILE A 218 -6.52 -18.33 -23.54
N LYS A 219 -7.52 -19.18 -23.36
CA LYS A 219 -8.90 -18.78 -23.09
C LYS A 219 -9.01 -18.02 -21.75
N LEU A 220 -8.37 -18.52 -20.68
CA LEU A 220 -8.38 -17.87 -19.37
C LEU A 220 -7.60 -16.57 -19.38
N PHE A 221 -6.45 -16.52 -20.07
CA PHE A 221 -5.71 -15.29 -20.27
C PHE A 221 -6.55 -14.25 -21.04
N GLY A 222 -7.28 -14.68 -22.08
CA GLY A 222 -8.20 -13.82 -22.82
C GLY A 222 -9.29 -13.17 -21.94
N LYS A 223 -9.76 -13.86 -20.89
CA LYS A 223 -10.72 -13.30 -19.93
C LYS A 223 -10.09 -12.21 -19.02
N ALA A 224 -8.80 -12.30 -18.74
CA ALA A 224 -8.08 -11.31 -17.97
C ALA A 224 -7.62 -10.09 -18.81
N THR A 225 -7.49 -10.28 -20.13
CA THR A 225 -6.95 -9.26 -21.07
C THR A 225 -7.66 -7.91 -20.99
N PRO A 226 -8.99 -7.78 -20.88
CA PRO A 226 -9.62 -6.46 -20.81
C PRO A 226 -9.14 -5.63 -19.62
N LEU A 227 -9.01 -6.25 -18.43
CA LEU A 227 -8.52 -5.54 -17.25
C LEU A 227 -7.03 -5.23 -17.35
N LEU A 228 -6.23 -6.19 -17.85
CA LEU A 228 -4.79 -5.97 -18.10
C LEU A 228 -4.58 -4.83 -19.10
N ALA A 229 -5.41 -4.73 -20.14
CA ALA A 229 -5.34 -3.64 -21.11
C ALA A 229 -5.61 -2.27 -20.45
N VAL A 230 -6.59 -2.18 -19.54
CA VAL A 230 -6.85 -0.94 -18.78
C VAL A 230 -5.62 -0.56 -17.95
N ILE A 231 -5.00 -1.52 -17.26
CA ILE A 231 -3.78 -1.29 -16.45
C ILE A 231 -2.65 -0.76 -17.34
N PHE A 232 -2.37 -1.45 -18.45
CA PHE A 232 -1.30 -1.07 -19.38
C PHE A 232 -1.56 0.29 -20.03
N LEU A 233 -2.81 0.60 -20.38
CA LEU A 233 -3.18 1.88 -20.96
C LEU A 233 -2.99 3.02 -19.95
N SER A 234 -3.46 2.83 -18.71
CA SER A 234 -3.36 3.85 -17.66
C SER A 234 -1.90 4.11 -17.27
N ILE A 235 -1.15 3.06 -16.92
CA ILE A 235 0.25 3.19 -16.48
C ILE A 235 1.16 3.55 -17.65
N GLY A 236 0.99 2.90 -18.80
CA GLY A 236 1.75 3.19 -20.01
C GLY A 236 1.50 4.58 -20.54
N GLY A 237 0.27 5.09 -20.45
CA GLY A 237 -0.08 6.45 -20.82
C GLY A 237 0.58 7.50 -19.91
N ILE A 238 0.70 7.23 -18.61
CA ILE A 238 1.45 8.06 -17.67
C ILE A 238 2.93 8.06 -18.05
N TYR A 239 3.51 6.88 -18.28
CA TYR A 239 4.92 6.75 -18.66
C TYR A 239 5.25 7.48 -19.97
N ALA A 240 4.40 7.37 -20.98
CA ALA A 240 4.56 8.01 -22.26
C ALA A 240 4.26 9.54 -22.23
N GLY A 241 3.84 10.10 -21.08
CA GLY A 241 3.47 11.51 -20.95
C GLY A 241 2.16 11.89 -21.68
N ILE A 242 1.36 10.88 -22.09
CA ILE A 242 0.07 11.10 -22.78
C ILE A 242 -1.00 11.53 -21.78
N PHE A 243 -0.95 10.98 -20.56
CA PHE A 243 -1.89 11.23 -19.47
C PHE A 243 -1.17 11.68 -18.22
N THR A 244 -1.75 12.66 -17.53
CA THR A 244 -1.46 12.90 -16.11
C THR A 244 -2.01 11.75 -15.26
N PRO A 245 -1.52 11.54 -14.02
CA PRO A 245 -2.10 10.54 -13.12
C PRO A 245 -3.60 10.73 -12.88
N VAL A 246 -4.09 11.97 -12.85
CA VAL A 246 -5.52 12.29 -12.69
C VAL A 246 -6.33 11.83 -13.90
N GLU A 247 -5.89 12.18 -15.11
CA GLU A 247 -6.55 11.74 -16.36
C GLU A 247 -6.52 10.23 -16.52
N ALA A 248 -5.37 9.59 -16.25
CA ALA A 248 -5.24 8.13 -16.30
C ALA A 248 -6.20 7.44 -15.33
N SER A 249 -6.41 8.00 -14.14
CA SER A 249 -7.36 7.47 -13.15
C SER A 249 -8.81 7.53 -13.63
N GLY A 250 -9.20 8.68 -14.23
CA GLY A 250 -10.54 8.87 -14.80
C GLY A 250 -10.79 7.96 -15.99
N ILE A 251 -9.82 7.86 -16.92
CA ILE A 251 -9.89 6.96 -18.09
C ILE A 251 -9.97 5.51 -17.63
N GLY A 252 -9.11 5.10 -16.68
CA GLY A 252 -9.11 3.74 -16.15
C GLY A 252 -10.45 3.37 -15.50
N ALA A 253 -10.99 4.23 -14.64
CA ALA A 253 -12.29 4.03 -14.01
C ALA A 253 -13.42 3.95 -15.05
N GLY A 254 -13.43 4.86 -16.03
CA GLY A 254 -14.41 4.86 -17.12
C GLY A 254 -14.35 3.58 -17.94
N LEU A 255 -13.16 3.12 -18.33
CA LEU A 255 -12.99 1.89 -19.10
C LEU A 255 -13.44 0.65 -18.32
N VAL A 256 -13.11 0.53 -17.03
CA VAL A 256 -13.56 -0.62 -16.22
C VAL A 256 -15.07 -0.63 -16.06
N ILE A 257 -15.71 0.54 -15.89
CA ILE A 257 -17.18 0.66 -15.86
C ILE A 257 -17.78 0.21 -17.21
N LEU A 258 -17.22 0.67 -18.34
CA LEU A 258 -17.69 0.27 -19.67
C LEU A 258 -17.53 -1.23 -19.90
N ILE A 259 -16.41 -1.83 -19.50
CA ILE A 259 -16.19 -3.28 -19.59
C ILE A 259 -17.21 -4.03 -18.72
N ALA A 260 -17.44 -3.60 -17.49
CA ALA A 260 -18.41 -4.23 -16.59
C ALA A 260 -19.84 -4.14 -17.12
N LEU A 261 -20.21 -3.01 -17.76
CA LEU A 261 -21.53 -2.83 -18.44
C LEU A 261 -21.64 -3.72 -19.67
N ALA A 262 -20.64 -3.75 -20.54
CA ALA A 262 -20.63 -4.53 -21.78
C ALA A 262 -20.71 -6.04 -21.51
N THR A 263 -19.99 -6.50 -20.47
CA THR A 263 -19.98 -7.91 -20.06
C THR A 263 -21.14 -8.29 -19.15
N ARG A 264 -21.97 -7.31 -18.75
CA ARG A 264 -23.06 -7.49 -17.76
C ARG A 264 -22.56 -8.18 -16.48
N ALA A 265 -21.34 -7.88 -16.05
CA ALA A 265 -20.67 -8.53 -14.93
C ALA A 265 -21.31 -8.21 -13.57
N MET A 266 -22.07 -7.10 -13.48
CA MET A 266 -22.66 -6.62 -12.24
C MET A 266 -24.13 -6.23 -12.43
N ASN A 267 -24.91 -6.35 -11.35
CA ASN A 267 -26.26 -5.81 -11.26
C ASN A 267 -26.25 -4.38 -10.65
N ARG A 268 -27.41 -3.72 -10.61
CA ARG A 268 -27.55 -2.36 -10.04
C ARG A 268 -27.06 -2.28 -8.59
N ALA A 269 -27.29 -3.32 -7.78
CA ALA A 269 -26.87 -3.37 -6.39
C ALA A 269 -25.32 -3.42 -6.28
N GLY A 270 -24.64 -4.16 -7.17
CA GLY A 270 -23.19 -4.21 -7.25
C GLY A 270 -22.56 -2.84 -7.57
N TYR A 271 -23.14 -2.10 -8.54
CA TYR A 271 -22.70 -0.73 -8.84
C TYR A 271 -22.91 0.21 -7.64
N ALA A 272 -24.10 0.17 -7.01
CA ALA A 272 -24.39 0.99 -5.84
C ALA A 272 -23.40 0.69 -4.69
N LYS A 273 -23.07 -0.59 -4.46
CA LYS A 273 -22.11 -1.00 -3.46
C LYS A 273 -20.71 -0.48 -3.78
N ALA A 274 -20.22 -0.68 -5.01
CA ALA A 274 -18.90 -0.20 -5.43
C ALA A 274 -18.75 1.32 -5.28
N ILE A 275 -19.78 2.08 -5.66
CA ILE A 275 -19.82 3.54 -5.50
C ILE A 275 -19.82 3.90 -4.01
N MET A 276 -20.64 3.26 -3.18
CA MET A 276 -20.71 3.56 -1.75
C MET A 276 -19.39 3.26 -1.03
N ASP A 277 -18.76 2.14 -1.36
CA ASP A 277 -17.43 1.77 -0.82
C ASP A 277 -16.35 2.76 -1.28
N THR A 278 -16.45 3.25 -2.52
CA THR A 278 -15.57 4.32 -3.03
C THR A 278 -15.76 5.62 -2.25
N VAL A 279 -16.99 6.06 -2.04
CA VAL A 279 -17.28 7.29 -1.29
C VAL A 279 -16.74 7.18 0.15
N ARG A 280 -16.99 6.05 0.82
CA ARG A 280 -16.50 5.82 2.20
C ARG A 280 -14.98 5.85 2.28
N THR A 281 -14.31 5.13 1.39
CA THR A 281 -12.84 5.07 1.37
C THR A 281 -12.24 6.44 1.03
N SER A 282 -12.79 7.13 0.03
CA SER A 282 -12.32 8.45 -0.37
C SER A 282 -12.52 9.49 0.75
N ALA A 283 -13.70 9.50 1.38
CA ALA A 283 -13.98 10.41 2.50
C ALA A 283 -12.99 10.19 3.66
N MET A 284 -12.70 8.93 3.99
CA MET A 284 -11.69 8.59 5.01
C MET A 284 -10.31 9.14 4.62
N LEU A 285 -9.88 8.96 3.37
CA LEU A 285 -8.58 9.42 2.89
C LEU A 285 -8.48 10.95 2.87
N TYR A 286 -9.52 11.66 2.42
CA TYR A 286 -9.57 13.12 2.49
C TYR A 286 -9.47 13.63 3.93
N MET A 287 -10.20 13.01 4.87
CA MET A 287 -10.12 13.38 6.28
C MET A 287 -8.73 13.15 6.87
N ILE A 288 -8.02 12.10 6.44
CA ILE A 288 -6.64 11.84 6.86
C ILE A 288 -5.71 12.95 6.34
N VAL A 289 -5.83 13.34 5.07
CA VAL A 289 -5.01 14.43 4.49
C VAL A 289 -5.29 15.76 5.17
N ILE A 290 -6.56 16.10 5.41
CA ILE A 290 -6.93 17.31 6.14
C ILE A 290 -6.33 17.30 7.56
N GLY A 291 -6.45 16.19 8.28
CA GLY A 291 -5.87 16.04 9.60
C GLY A 291 -4.36 16.25 9.63
N ALA A 292 -3.65 15.69 8.63
CA ALA A 292 -2.21 15.90 8.47
C ALA A 292 -1.84 17.35 8.20
N ASN A 293 -2.55 18.00 7.28
CA ASN A 293 -2.27 19.38 6.90
C ASN A 293 -2.56 20.37 8.04
N VAL A 294 -3.50 20.06 8.95
CA VAL A 294 -3.71 20.81 10.18
C VAL A 294 -2.66 20.51 11.26
N LEU A 295 -2.15 19.26 11.30
CA LEU A 295 -1.09 18.88 12.23
C LEU A 295 0.28 19.47 11.85
N ASN A 296 0.62 19.55 10.55
CA ASN A 296 1.92 20.00 10.08
C ASN A 296 2.34 21.37 10.59
N PRO A 297 1.51 22.45 10.57
CA PRO A 297 1.85 23.73 11.16
C PRO A 297 2.12 23.65 12.66
N PHE A 298 1.41 22.78 13.40
CA PHE A 298 1.67 22.56 14.82
C PHE A 298 3.07 21.96 15.04
N LEU A 299 3.44 20.94 14.26
CA LEU A 299 4.77 20.33 14.34
C LEU A 299 5.88 21.32 13.99
N ALA A 300 5.64 22.19 13.01
CA ALA A 300 6.58 23.25 12.62
C ALA A 300 6.75 24.31 13.72
N LEU A 301 5.64 24.76 14.35
CA LEU A 301 5.66 25.75 15.44
C LEU A 301 6.37 25.25 16.71
N THR A 302 6.41 23.94 16.91
CA THR A 302 7.04 23.32 18.10
C THR A 302 8.50 22.94 17.90
N ASP A 303 9.07 23.16 16.71
CA ASP A 303 10.44 22.76 16.32
C ASP A 303 10.77 21.28 16.61
N ILE A 304 9.73 20.45 16.78
CA ILE A 304 9.92 19.05 17.16
C ILE A 304 10.68 18.25 16.08
N THR A 305 10.45 18.60 14.81
CA THR A 305 11.16 17.98 13.68
C THR A 305 12.65 18.32 13.67
N VAL A 306 12.98 19.57 14.03
CA VAL A 306 14.37 20.05 14.16
C VAL A 306 15.04 19.35 15.32
N ALA A 307 14.42 19.33 16.49
CA ALA A 307 14.94 18.69 17.69
C ALA A 307 15.18 17.18 17.47
N LEU A 308 14.28 16.51 16.73
CA LEU A 308 14.44 15.10 16.39
C LEU A 308 15.60 14.87 15.43
N SER A 309 15.77 15.76 14.43
CA SER A 309 16.88 15.72 13.48
C SER A 309 18.23 15.92 14.17
N GLU A 310 18.32 16.91 15.08
CA GLU A 310 19.51 17.17 15.88
C GLU A 310 19.82 16.00 16.82
N GLY A 311 18.81 15.43 17.48
CA GLY A 311 18.93 14.26 18.32
C GLY A 311 19.49 13.05 17.57
N MET A 312 18.99 12.79 16.36
CA MET A 312 19.51 11.73 15.49
C MET A 312 20.93 12.00 15.01
N ALA A 313 21.25 13.25 14.67
CA ALA A 313 22.62 13.64 14.30
C ALA A 313 23.59 13.48 15.46
N ALA A 314 23.18 13.83 16.69
CA ALA A 314 23.98 13.69 17.91
C ALA A 314 24.31 12.22 18.26
N MET A 315 23.51 11.24 17.78
CA MET A 315 23.83 9.81 17.94
C MET A 315 25.04 9.36 17.13
N GLY A 316 25.55 10.18 16.20
CA GLY A 316 26.76 9.86 15.41
C GLY A 316 26.63 8.64 14.50
N LEU A 317 25.38 8.22 14.15
CA LEU A 317 25.11 7.00 13.37
C LEU A 317 25.50 7.12 11.90
N GLY A 318 25.77 8.32 11.42
CA GLY A 318 25.99 8.60 10.00
C GLY A 318 24.73 8.41 9.15
N ARG A 319 24.84 8.69 7.84
CA ARG A 319 23.73 8.72 6.89
C ARG A 319 22.90 7.43 6.87
N TYR A 320 23.54 6.28 6.72
CA TYR A 320 22.83 5.00 6.63
C TYR A 320 22.36 4.47 7.99
N GLY A 321 23.08 4.77 9.08
CA GLY A 321 22.64 4.40 10.43
C GLY A 321 21.34 5.11 10.81
N THR A 322 21.21 6.40 10.49
CA THR A 322 19.97 7.16 10.70
C THR A 322 18.83 6.61 9.83
N LEU A 323 19.10 6.27 8.57
CA LEU A 323 18.13 5.60 7.72
C LEU A 323 17.61 4.30 8.35
N VAL A 324 18.51 3.41 8.80
CA VAL A 324 18.13 2.14 9.45
C VAL A 324 17.29 2.39 10.70
N LEU A 325 17.61 3.39 11.51
CA LEU A 325 16.82 3.75 12.68
C LEU A 325 15.39 4.17 12.29
N ILE A 326 15.24 4.99 11.25
CA ILE A 326 13.94 5.38 10.69
C ILE A 326 13.17 4.14 10.20
N LEU A 327 13.82 3.26 9.44
CA LEU A 327 13.18 2.06 8.91
C LEU A 327 12.74 1.09 10.02
N LEU A 328 13.54 0.94 11.09
CA LEU A 328 13.15 0.15 12.25
C LEU A 328 11.93 0.74 12.96
N SER A 329 11.87 2.07 13.09
CA SER A 329 10.69 2.73 13.67
C SER A 329 9.42 2.48 12.83
N TYR A 330 9.54 2.47 11.50
CA TYR A 330 8.43 2.12 10.61
C TYR A 330 7.96 0.68 10.83
N VAL A 331 8.87 -0.29 10.97
CA VAL A 331 8.50 -1.68 11.28
C VAL A 331 7.72 -1.74 12.59
N VAL A 332 8.23 -1.08 13.64
CA VAL A 332 7.58 -1.08 14.96
C VAL A 332 6.19 -0.42 14.91
N LEU A 333 6.08 0.75 14.29
CA LEU A 333 4.79 1.44 14.14
C LEU A 333 3.82 0.64 13.27
N GLY A 334 4.31 0.04 12.18
CA GLY A 334 3.50 -0.77 11.26
C GLY A 334 2.95 -2.05 11.86
N MET A 335 3.51 -2.53 12.98
CA MET A 335 2.90 -3.63 13.73
C MET A 335 1.53 -3.26 14.32
N PHE A 336 1.26 -1.96 14.54
CA PHE A 336 0.07 -1.47 15.25
C PHE A 336 -0.83 -0.57 14.41
N LEU A 337 -0.26 0.16 13.44
CA LEU A 337 -0.95 1.14 12.61
C LEU A 337 -1.20 0.57 11.22
N ASP A 338 -2.25 1.07 10.56
CA ASP A 338 -2.43 0.83 9.13
C ASP A 338 -1.44 1.69 8.30
N GLY A 339 -1.19 1.26 7.05
CA GLY A 339 -0.16 1.87 6.23
C GLY A 339 -0.40 3.35 5.91
N LEU A 340 -1.65 3.77 5.75
CA LEU A 340 -1.99 5.17 5.45
C LEU A 340 -1.80 6.05 6.68
N ALA A 341 -2.31 5.61 7.84
CA ALA A 341 -2.09 6.29 9.10
C ALA A 341 -0.61 6.50 9.39
N MET A 342 0.17 5.45 9.13
CA MET A 342 1.60 5.50 9.37
C MET A 342 2.31 6.50 8.47
N LEU A 343 2.03 6.50 7.15
CA LEU A 343 2.58 7.49 6.23
C LEU A 343 2.29 8.92 6.70
N VAL A 344 1.03 9.18 7.01
CA VAL A 344 0.58 10.54 7.31
C VAL A 344 1.18 11.09 8.60
N VAL A 345 1.35 10.24 9.61
CA VAL A 345 1.97 10.64 10.89
C VAL A 345 3.48 10.81 10.77
N THR A 346 4.15 9.96 9.98
CA THR A 346 5.62 9.89 10.00
C THR A 346 6.30 10.72 8.91
N ILE A 347 5.68 10.86 7.74
CA ILE A 347 6.30 11.60 6.62
C ILE A 347 6.63 13.06 6.99
N PRO A 348 5.75 13.84 7.63
CA PRO A 348 6.09 15.19 8.04
C PRO A 348 7.33 15.29 8.95
N ILE A 349 7.61 14.21 9.69
CA ILE A 349 8.74 14.14 10.62
C ILE A 349 10.01 13.66 9.91
N TYR A 350 9.89 12.56 9.13
CA TYR A 350 11.08 11.91 8.56
C TYR A 350 11.52 12.49 7.22
N TYR A 351 10.61 13.06 6.44
CA TYR A 351 10.94 13.59 5.12
C TYR A 351 12.01 14.70 5.16
N PRO A 352 11.91 15.73 6.04
CA PRO A 352 12.97 16.74 6.17
C PRO A 352 14.33 16.13 6.56
N ILE A 353 14.34 15.12 7.43
CA ILE A 353 15.55 14.42 7.86
C ILE A 353 16.20 13.68 6.68
N ILE A 354 15.40 12.98 5.88
CA ILE A 354 15.86 12.25 4.69
C ILE A 354 16.46 13.19 3.65
N LEU A 355 15.84 14.34 3.41
CA LEU A 355 16.39 15.38 2.52
C LEU A 355 17.72 15.93 3.07
N GLY A 356 17.78 16.21 4.38
CA GLY A 356 19.00 16.69 5.05
C GLY A 356 20.16 15.67 4.96
N LEU A 357 19.86 14.38 4.92
CA LEU A 357 20.83 13.31 4.70
C LEU A 357 21.22 13.14 3.21
N GLY A 358 20.61 13.89 2.30
CA GLY A 358 20.87 13.85 0.85
C GLY A 358 20.39 12.58 0.16
N PHE A 359 19.33 11.93 0.65
CA PHE A 359 18.66 10.84 -0.05
C PHE A 359 17.65 11.35 -1.08
N ASP A 360 17.46 10.60 -2.16
CA ASP A 360 16.44 10.90 -3.15
C ASP A 360 15.03 10.66 -2.57
N PRO A 361 14.11 11.64 -2.66
CA PRO A 361 12.78 11.54 -2.07
C PRO A 361 11.89 10.47 -2.72
N ILE A 362 12.01 10.24 -4.03
CA ILE A 362 11.25 9.21 -4.74
C ILE A 362 11.71 7.81 -4.31
N TRP A 363 13.02 7.61 -4.21
CA TRP A 363 13.60 6.37 -3.71
C TRP A 363 13.18 6.09 -2.25
N PHE A 364 13.20 7.12 -1.39
CA PHE A 364 12.75 6.96 -0.01
C PHE A 364 11.26 6.61 0.07
N GLY A 365 10.42 7.19 -0.78
CA GLY A 365 8.99 6.86 -0.87
C GLY A 365 8.76 5.37 -1.13
N VAL A 366 9.54 4.76 -2.04
CA VAL A 366 9.47 3.32 -2.32
C VAL A 366 9.89 2.49 -1.09
N ILE A 367 11.00 2.86 -0.46
CA ILE A 367 11.50 2.17 0.75
C ILE A 367 10.50 2.29 1.90
N ALA A 368 9.96 3.48 2.15
CA ALA A 368 8.96 3.70 3.19
C ALA A 368 7.75 2.79 2.99
N VAL A 369 7.20 2.72 1.78
CA VAL A 369 6.06 1.85 1.45
C VAL A 369 6.40 0.38 1.71
N ILE A 370 7.57 -0.11 1.30
CA ILE A 370 7.98 -1.49 1.53
C ILE A 370 8.07 -1.80 3.04
N VAL A 371 8.68 -0.91 3.83
CA VAL A 371 8.88 -1.14 5.26
C VAL A 371 7.55 -1.03 6.03
N ILE A 372 6.66 -0.14 5.62
CA ILE A 372 5.29 -0.07 6.13
C ILE A 372 4.58 -1.41 5.93
N GLU A 373 4.62 -1.95 4.72
CA GLU A 373 4.00 -3.24 4.41
C GLU A 373 4.67 -4.41 5.15
N MET A 374 5.98 -4.35 5.42
CA MET A 374 6.65 -5.30 6.31
C MET A 374 6.04 -5.26 7.72
N GLY A 375 5.82 -4.08 8.28
CA GLY A 375 5.17 -3.90 9.58
C GLY A 375 3.76 -4.52 9.60
N MET A 376 2.98 -4.33 8.53
CA MET A 376 1.60 -4.82 8.42
C MET A 376 1.48 -6.35 8.38
N ILE A 377 2.56 -7.10 8.18
CA ILE A 377 2.57 -8.57 8.28
C ILE A 377 3.41 -9.09 9.46
N THR A 378 4.03 -8.19 10.22
CA THR A 378 4.91 -8.55 11.35
C THR A 378 4.12 -8.67 12.65
N PRO A 379 4.38 -9.70 13.50
CA PRO A 379 3.80 -9.78 14.85
C PRO A 379 4.13 -8.51 15.68
N PRO A 380 3.30 -8.11 16.66
CA PRO A 380 2.22 -8.85 17.29
C PRO A 380 0.85 -8.70 16.63
N VAL A 381 0.58 -7.57 15.94
CA VAL A 381 -0.74 -7.37 15.33
C VAL A 381 -0.71 -7.80 13.87
N GLY A 382 0.00 -7.07 12.98
CA GLY A 382 0.09 -7.41 11.57
C GLY A 382 -1.26 -7.33 10.87
N LEU A 383 -1.71 -6.13 10.48
CA LEU A 383 -3.07 -5.89 9.99
C LEU A 383 -3.46 -6.84 8.84
N ASN A 384 -2.58 -7.07 7.86
CA ASN A 384 -2.85 -7.98 6.75
C ASN A 384 -3.04 -9.44 7.22
N VAL A 385 -2.35 -9.86 8.28
CA VAL A 385 -2.52 -11.19 8.89
C VAL A 385 -3.90 -11.30 9.53
N PHE A 386 -4.36 -10.25 10.26
CA PHE A 386 -5.71 -10.19 10.80
C PHE A 386 -6.79 -10.22 9.72
N VAL A 387 -6.56 -9.52 8.63
CA VAL A 387 -7.47 -9.50 7.48
C VAL A 387 -7.60 -10.89 6.87
N VAL A 388 -6.48 -11.60 6.66
CA VAL A 388 -6.49 -12.98 6.17
C VAL A 388 -7.15 -13.93 7.19
N LYS A 389 -6.95 -13.72 8.50
CA LYS A 389 -7.67 -14.46 9.55
C LYS A 389 -9.18 -14.27 9.45
N GLY A 390 -9.66 -13.09 9.06
CA GLY A 390 -11.07 -12.81 8.80
C GLY A 390 -11.67 -13.66 7.66
N VAL A 391 -10.84 -14.04 6.68
CA VAL A 391 -11.22 -14.93 5.56
C VAL A 391 -11.03 -16.40 5.93
N ALA A 392 -9.92 -16.75 6.61
CA ALA A 392 -9.55 -18.09 7.06
C ALA A 392 -9.86 -18.26 8.56
N LYS A 393 -11.15 -18.18 8.95
CA LYS A 393 -11.60 -18.11 10.35
C LYS A 393 -11.16 -19.27 11.22
N ASP A 394 -11.01 -20.44 10.66
CA ASP A 394 -10.62 -21.71 11.30
C ASP A 394 -9.11 -21.85 11.50
N VAL A 395 -8.26 -21.13 10.74
CA VAL A 395 -6.80 -21.22 10.86
C VAL A 395 -6.31 -20.43 12.07
N PRO A 396 -5.51 -21.02 12.97
CA PRO A 396 -4.93 -20.31 14.11
C PRO A 396 -3.99 -19.15 13.66
N MET A 397 -4.04 -18.02 14.37
CA MET A 397 -3.15 -16.86 14.09
C MET A 397 -1.67 -17.25 14.04
N LYS A 398 -1.22 -18.13 14.96
CA LYS A 398 0.15 -18.63 15.00
C LYS A 398 0.56 -19.31 13.68
N THR A 399 -0.34 -20.04 13.05
CA THR A 399 -0.11 -20.72 11.77
C THR A 399 0.03 -19.70 10.64
N ILE A 400 -0.79 -18.65 10.63
CA ILE A 400 -0.71 -17.58 9.64
C ILE A 400 0.61 -16.82 9.78
N PHE A 401 1.00 -16.42 10.99
CA PHE A 401 2.28 -15.77 11.25
C PHE A 401 3.47 -16.68 10.86
N ALA A 402 3.42 -17.98 11.20
CA ALA A 402 4.47 -18.91 10.75
C ALA A 402 4.60 -18.97 9.23
N GLY A 403 3.48 -18.87 8.51
CA GLY A 403 3.45 -18.84 7.05
C GLY A 403 4.00 -17.56 6.43
N VAL A 404 3.99 -16.45 7.17
CA VAL A 404 4.48 -15.14 6.66
C VAL A 404 6.00 -15.00 6.75
N PHE A 405 6.69 -15.68 7.68
CA PHE A 405 8.13 -15.50 7.89
C PHE A 405 9.00 -15.67 6.64
N PRO A 406 8.80 -16.65 5.75
CA PRO A 406 9.58 -16.74 4.51
C PRO A 406 9.42 -15.53 3.60
N PHE A 407 8.23 -14.93 3.58
CA PHE A 407 7.92 -13.74 2.78
C PHE A 407 8.51 -12.48 3.42
N LEU A 408 8.49 -12.40 4.75
CA LEU A 408 9.16 -11.30 5.47
C LEU A 408 10.66 -11.30 5.19
N ALA A 409 11.30 -12.48 5.17
CA ALA A 409 12.69 -12.59 4.76
C ALA A 409 12.91 -12.13 3.30
N ALA A 410 11.99 -12.47 2.39
CA ALA A 410 12.03 -11.99 1.01
C ALA A 410 11.88 -10.46 0.91
N MET A 411 11.03 -9.85 1.74
CA MET A 411 10.88 -8.39 1.81
C MET A 411 12.16 -7.71 2.32
N ILE A 412 12.82 -8.29 3.33
CA ILE A 412 14.11 -7.80 3.81
C ILE A 412 15.16 -7.84 2.69
N VAL A 413 15.23 -8.93 1.94
CA VAL A 413 16.13 -9.04 0.79
C VAL A 413 15.82 -7.98 -0.25
N CYS A 414 14.54 -7.78 -0.59
CA CYS A 414 14.12 -6.73 -1.53
C CYS A 414 14.55 -5.34 -1.05
N LEU A 415 14.29 -5.03 0.22
CA LEU A 415 14.68 -3.76 0.84
C LEU A 415 16.19 -3.52 0.76
N VAL A 416 16.99 -4.52 1.13
CA VAL A 416 18.46 -4.45 1.06
C VAL A 416 18.94 -4.23 -0.37
N LEU A 417 18.36 -4.93 -1.34
CA LEU A 417 18.70 -4.76 -2.76
C LEU A 417 18.38 -3.34 -3.25
N ILE A 418 17.24 -2.74 -2.86
CA ILE A 418 16.87 -1.38 -3.25
C ILE A 418 17.76 -0.34 -2.55
N ILE A 419 18.19 -0.61 -1.31
CA ILE A 419 19.14 0.28 -0.60
C ILE A 419 20.52 0.24 -1.26
N LEU A 420 21.01 -0.94 -1.63
CA LEU A 420 22.32 -1.10 -2.29
C LEU A 420 22.29 -0.64 -3.75
N PHE A 421 21.18 -0.83 -4.44
CA PHE A 421 20.99 -0.50 -5.85
C PHE A 421 19.78 0.44 -6.05
N PRO A 422 19.90 1.74 -5.73
CA PRO A 422 18.79 2.71 -5.87
C PRO A 422 18.18 2.76 -7.27
N GLN A 423 18.96 2.38 -8.30
CA GLN A 423 18.51 2.33 -9.68
C GLN A 423 17.32 1.37 -9.89
N ILE A 424 17.12 0.37 -9.02
CA ILE A 424 15.94 -0.51 -9.07
C ILE A 424 14.65 0.32 -8.94
N ALA A 425 14.66 1.37 -8.11
CA ALA A 425 13.52 2.27 -7.97
C ALA A 425 13.56 3.45 -8.95
N LEU A 426 14.75 3.96 -9.28
CA LEU A 426 14.91 5.22 -10.00
C LEU A 426 15.07 5.08 -11.53
N LEU A 427 15.30 3.86 -12.05
CA LEU A 427 15.56 3.64 -13.48
C LEU A 427 14.41 4.13 -14.36
N ILE A 428 13.18 3.69 -14.07
CA ILE A 428 12.00 4.05 -14.88
C ILE A 428 11.64 5.54 -14.69
N PRO A 429 11.55 6.11 -13.46
CA PRO A 429 11.29 7.53 -13.29
C PRO A 429 12.30 8.44 -14.00
N ASN A 430 13.58 8.08 -13.96
CA ASN A 430 14.62 8.88 -14.60
C ASN A 430 14.61 8.77 -16.13
N SER A 431 14.14 7.66 -16.70
CA SER A 431 13.98 7.50 -18.16
C SER A 431 12.74 8.20 -18.71
N MET A 432 11.78 8.59 -17.86
CA MET A 432 10.54 9.26 -18.27
C MET A 432 10.75 10.73 -18.65
N PHE A 433 11.78 11.37 -18.09
CA PHE A 433 12.06 12.80 -18.26
C PHE A 433 13.48 13.07 -18.83
N GLY A 434 14.10 12.04 -19.43
CA GLY A 434 15.43 12.14 -20.05
C GLY A 434 15.40 12.65 -21.48
#